data_5a74381d99348723533fd48e4d71ba33
#
_entry.id   5a74381d99348723533fd48e4d71ba33
#
_cell.length_a   1.000
_cell.length_b   1.000
_cell.length_c   1.000
_cell.angle_alpha   90.00
_cell.angle_beta   90.00
_cell.angle_gamma   90.00
#
_symmetry.space_group_name_H-M   'P 1'
#
loop_
_entity.id
_entity.type
_entity.pdbx_description
1 polymer ?
#
loop_
_entity_poly.entity_id
_entity_poly.type
_entity_poly.pdbx_seq_one_letter_code
_entity_poly.pdbx_strand_id
1 'polypeptide(L)'
;VIMIGVENAYPMGLNTSNVRKFWERGARYVSLSHNGHSQFTDSNTGEFDGTALHNGLSDLGKEVVELLNYYGIMIDISHPSKEGIRQMTELSKAPVIASHSSARALRDHPRNVDDEQLNWIKENGGVIQTTALGFFLTDREDPPANMDDFMDHIDYICLLYTSPSPRDLH
;
A
#
# COMPACT_ATOMS: atom_id res chain seq x y z
N VAL A 1 18.85 -5.86 8.93
CA VAL A 1 18.96 -4.93 7.78
C VAL A 1 18.02 -3.76 8.04
N ILE A 2 18.49 -2.53 7.85
CA ILE A 2 17.66 -1.32 7.91
C ILE A 2 17.45 -0.85 6.47
N MET A 3 16.20 -0.57 6.09
CA MET A 3 15.84 -0.01 4.81
C MET A 3 15.24 1.38 4.99
N ILE A 4 15.67 2.35 4.19
CA ILE A 4 15.13 3.71 4.22
C ILE A 4 13.90 3.76 3.33
N GLY A 5 12.77 4.17 3.90
CA GLY A 5 11.53 4.45 3.17
C GLY A 5 11.37 5.94 2.85
N VAL A 6 10.68 6.21 1.77
CA VAL A 6 10.16 7.56 1.46
C VAL A 6 8.65 7.47 1.50
N GLU A 7 8.07 7.92 2.58
CA GLU A 7 6.63 8.04 2.69
C GLU A 7 6.17 9.37 2.07
N ASN A 8 5.29 9.26 1.07
CA ASN A 8 4.86 10.37 0.22
C ASN A 8 5.92 10.86 -0.79
N ALA A 9 5.83 10.36 -2.00
CA ALA A 9 6.71 10.76 -3.10
C ALA A 9 6.51 12.21 -3.61
N TYR A 10 5.54 12.97 -3.06
CA TYR A 10 5.26 14.34 -3.47
C TYR A 10 6.52 15.21 -3.63
N PRO A 11 7.53 15.15 -2.71
CA PRO A 11 8.78 15.90 -2.86
C PRO A 11 9.66 15.52 -4.04
N MET A 12 9.39 14.40 -4.73
CA MET A 12 10.11 14.06 -5.97
C MET A 12 9.81 15.07 -7.10
N GLY A 13 8.71 15.84 -7.00
CA GLY A 13 8.28 16.79 -8.01
C GLY A 13 7.84 16.09 -9.30
N LEU A 14 7.91 16.81 -10.42
CA LEU A 14 7.47 16.31 -11.74
C LEU A 14 8.60 15.69 -12.58
N ASN A 15 9.84 15.75 -12.09
CA ASN A 15 10.99 15.22 -12.81
C ASN A 15 11.33 13.80 -12.36
N THR A 16 11.02 12.83 -13.18
CA THR A 16 11.21 11.40 -12.90
C THR A 16 12.67 11.01 -12.67
N SER A 17 13.65 11.82 -13.16
CA SER A 17 15.06 11.62 -12.85
C SER A 17 15.39 11.71 -11.35
N ASN A 18 14.49 12.30 -10.55
CA ASN A 18 14.65 12.36 -9.11
C ASN A 18 14.52 10.99 -8.43
N VAL A 19 13.85 10.00 -9.03
CA VAL A 19 13.82 8.60 -8.53
C VAL A 19 15.25 8.10 -8.31
N ARG A 20 16.14 8.31 -9.30
CA ARG A 20 17.56 7.96 -9.17
C ARG A 20 18.22 8.63 -7.97
N LYS A 21 17.95 9.93 -7.73
CA LYS A 21 18.55 10.66 -6.61
C LYS A 21 18.12 10.10 -5.26
N PHE A 22 16.86 9.65 -5.13
CA PHE A 22 16.38 8.99 -3.91
C PHE A 22 17.05 7.63 -3.72
N TRP A 23 17.18 6.84 -4.80
CA TRP A 23 17.92 5.58 -4.76
C TRP A 23 19.38 5.75 -4.33
N GLU A 24 20.10 6.73 -4.91
CA GLU A 24 21.49 7.06 -4.57
C GLU A 24 21.64 7.47 -3.10
N ARG A 25 20.59 8.05 -2.49
CA ARG A 25 20.53 8.39 -1.07
C ARG A 25 20.10 7.25 -0.16
N GLY A 26 19.88 6.07 -0.71
CA GLY A 26 19.58 4.87 0.06
C GLY A 26 18.10 4.52 0.22
N ALA A 27 17.17 5.22 -0.46
CA ALA A 27 15.77 4.82 -0.48
C ALA A 27 15.62 3.40 -1.05
N ARG A 28 14.79 2.57 -0.38
CA ARG A 28 14.54 1.19 -0.78
C ARG A 28 13.05 0.84 -0.87
N TYR A 29 12.18 1.68 -0.36
CA TYR A 29 10.74 1.64 -0.64
C TYR A 29 10.15 3.05 -0.66
N VAL A 30 9.09 3.24 -1.44
CA VAL A 30 8.46 4.54 -1.67
C VAL A 30 6.96 4.38 -1.79
N SER A 31 6.18 5.15 -1.00
CA SER A 31 4.76 5.35 -1.24
C SER A 31 4.53 6.57 -2.12
N LEU A 32 3.64 6.45 -3.12
CA LEU A 32 3.43 7.51 -4.11
C LEU A 32 2.50 8.63 -3.61
N SER A 33 1.69 8.38 -2.58
CA SER A 33 0.87 9.37 -1.88
C SER A 33 0.92 9.17 -0.37
N HIS A 34 0.30 10.08 0.39
CA HIS A 34 0.07 9.99 1.83
C HIS A 34 -1.39 10.37 2.14
N ASN A 35 -1.64 11.27 3.08
CA ASN A 35 -2.97 11.75 3.46
C ASN A 35 -3.49 12.84 2.49
N GLY A 36 -3.41 12.58 1.21
CA GLY A 36 -3.86 13.45 0.13
C GLY A 36 -3.34 12.94 -1.21
N HIS A 37 -4.06 13.28 -2.28
CA HIS A 37 -3.64 12.96 -3.65
C HIS A 37 -2.27 13.60 -3.94
N SER A 38 -1.47 12.92 -4.73
CA SER A 38 -0.20 13.43 -5.23
C SER A 38 -0.24 13.59 -6.75
N GLN A 39 0.82 14.11 -7.35
CA GLN A 39 0.99 14.14 -8.79
C GLN A 39 1.12 12.74 -9.42
N PHE A 40 1.30 11.70 -8.61
CA PHE A 40 1.53 10.33 -9.07
C PHE A 40 0.30 9.44 -8.93
N THR A 41 -0.46 9.59 -7.86
CA THR A 41 -1.60 8.71 -7.56
C THR A 41 -2.61 9.37 -6.64
N ASP A 42 -3.83 8.85 -6.70
CA ASP A 42 -4.85 9.16 -5.73
C ASP A 42 -4.53 8.49 -4.38
N SER A 43 -4.90 9.18 -3.31
CA SER A 43 -4.83 8.68 -1.93
C SER A 43 -6.13 8.00 -1.52
N ASN A 44 -6.04 7.03 -0.61
CA ASN A 44 -7.19 6.45 0.06
C ASN A 44 -8.03 7.47 0.85
N THR A 45 -7.47 8.64 1.19
CA THR A 45 -8.25 9.72 1.82
C THR A 45 -9.36 10.27 0.92
N GLY A 46 -9.28 10.08 -0.40
CA GLY A 46 -10.36 10.39 -1.33
C GLY A 46 -11.66 9.61 -1.06
N GLU A 47 -11.61 8.48 -0.32
CA GLU A 47 -12.81 7.76 0.10
C GLU A 47 -13.66 8.55 1.11
N PHE A 48 -13.06 9.47 1.89
CA PHE A 48 -13.80 10.28 2.86
C PHE A 48 -14.63 11.38 2.24
N ASP A 49 -14.20 11.93 1.10
CA ASP A 49 -14.82 13.07 0.46
C ASP A 49 -15.28 12.80 -0.99
N GLY A 50 -15.07 11.58 -1.48
CA GLY A 50 -15.44 11.16 -2.83
C GLY A 50 -14.57 11.80 -3.92
N THR A 51 -13.36 12.25 -3.59
CA THR A 51 -12.46 12.89 -4.56
C THR A 51 -11.49 11.91 -5.21
N ALA A 52 -11.19 12.13 -6.48
CA ALA A 52 -10.13 11.47 -7.23
C ALA A 52 -9.59 12.46 -8.27
N LEU A 53 -8.27 12.49 -8.46
CA LEU A 53 -7.61 13.33 -9.46
C LEU A 53 -7.23 12.53 -10.72
N HIS A 54 -6.91 11.25 -10.57
CA HIS A 54 -6.30 10.43 -11.62
C HIS A 54 -7.08 9.14 -11.88
N ASN A 55 -8.04 8.81 -11.05
CA ASN A 55 -8.69 7.50 -11.02
C ASN A 55 -7.65 6.37 -10.87
N GLY A 56 -6.81 6.51 -9.85
CA GLY A 56 -5.69 5.63 -9.54
C GLY A 56 -4.34 6.30 -9.81
N LEU A 57 -3.52 5.72 -10.68
CA LEU A 57 -2.23 6.28 -11.12
C LEU A 57 -2.42 7.35 -12.20
N SER A 58 -1.70 8.45 -12.09
CA SER A 58 -1.46 9.36 -13.20
C SER A 58 -0.49 8.73 -14.23
N ASP A 59 -0.37 9.31 -15.42
CA ASP A 59 0.64 8.84 -16.38
C ASP A 59 2.06 9.02 -15.84
N LEU A 60 2.31 10.10 -15.09
CA LEU A 60 3.58 10.28 -14.37
C LEU A 60 3.79 9.21 -13.29
N GLY A 61 2.71 8.81 -12.61
CA GLY A 61 2.76 7.73 -11.62
C GLY A 61 3.13 6.39 -12.24
N LYS A 62 2.60 6.07 -13.42
CA LYS A 62 2.95 4.84 -14.16
C LYS A 62 4.44 4.82 -14.52
N GLU A 63 4.96 5.93 -15.05
CA GLU A 63 6.40 6.06 -15.35
C GLU A 63 7.26 5.87 -14.09
N VAL A 64 6.86 6.47 -12.96
CA VAL A 64 7.58 6.31 -11.69
C VAL A 64 7.54 4.87 -11.19
N VAL A 65 6.44 4.14 -11.32
CA VAL A 65 6.35 2.70 -10.98
C VAL A 65 7.39 1.90 -11.76
N GLU A 66 7.53 2.15 -13.07
CA GLU A 66 8.54 1.49 -13.91
C GLU A 66 9.96 1.81 -13.45
N LEU A 67 10.24 3.07 -13.11
CA LEU A 67 11.54 3.50 -12.61
C LEU A 67 11.87 2.93 -11.23
N LEU A 68 10.89 2.84 -10.33
CA LEU A 68 11.07 2.19 -9.02
C LEU A 68 11.49 0.73 -9.21
N ASN A 69 10.82 -0.01 -10.10
CA ASN A 69 11.20 -1.38 -10.45
C ASN A 69 12.62 -1.44 -11.05
N TYR A 70 12.96 -0.51 -11.97
CA TYR A 70 14.29 -0.47 -12.60
C TYR A 70 15.42 -0.27 -11.58
N TYR A 71 15.21 0.60 -10.58
CA TYR A 71 16.20 0.86 -9.53
C TYR A 71 16.12 -0.14 -8.35
N GLY A 72 15.20 -1.09 -8.36
CA GLY A 72 15.02 -2.03 -7.25
C GLY A 72 14.51 -1.36 -5.97
N ILE A 73 13.66 -0.35 -6.11
CA ILE A 73 12.94 0.30 -5.01
C ILE A 73 11.56 -0.33 -4.93
N MET A 74 11.18 -0.88 -3.77
CA MET A 74 9.86 -1.46 -3.56
C MET A 74 8.78 -0.37 -3.59
N ILE A 75 7.65 -0.70 -4.19
CA ILE A 75 6.47 0.15 -4.22
C ILE A 75 5.69 -0.10 -2.93
N ASP A 76 5.51 0.94 -2.13
CA ASP A 76 4.69 0.89 -0.91
C ASP A 76 3.26 1.33 -1.23
N ILE A 77 2.31 0.47 -0.93
CA ILE A 77 0.90 0.65 -1.24
C ILE A 77 0.05 1.05 -0.02
N SER A 78 0.66 1.46 1.08
CA SER A 78 -0.08 1.74 2.33
C SER A 78 -1.00 2.96 2.28
N HIS A 79 -0.82 3.90 1.37
CA HIS A 79 -1.60 5.14 1.29
C HIS A 79 -2.39 5.37 -0.02
N PRO A 80 -2.00 4.80 -1.16
CA PRO A 80 -2.74 4.96 -2.40
C PRO A 80 -4.20 4.49 -2.29
N SER A 81 -5.05 5.04 -3.15
CA SER A 81 -6.44 4.60 -3.30
C SER A 81 -6.51 3.14 -3.76
N LYS A 82 -7.65 2.49 -3.54
CA LYS A 82 -7.88 1.10 -3.99
C LYS A 82 -7.53 0.93 -5.47
N GLU A 83 -7.99 1.83 -6.33
CA GLU A 83 -7.68 1.77 -7.76
C GLU A 83 -6.19 2.00 -8.03
N GLY A 84 -5.53 2.89 -7.29
CA GLY A 84 -4.08 3.06 -7.35
C GLY A 84 -3.33 1.78 -6.98
N ILE A 85 -3.74 1.09 -5.92
CA ILE A 85 -3.17 -0.20 -5.50
C ILE A 85 -3.33 -1.25 -6.59
N ARG A 86 -4.53 -1.39 -7.18
CA ARG A 86 -4.79 -2.31 -8.27
C ARG A 86 -3.83 -2.07 -9.44
N GLN A 87 -3.73 -0.83 -9.89
CA GLN A 87 -2.86 -0.47 -11.01
C GLN A 87 -1.38 -0.68 -10.68
N MET A 88 -0.94 -0.38 -9.46
CA MET A 88 0.44 -0.63 -9.01
C MET A 88 0.79 -2.11 -8.98
N THR A 89 -0.11 -2.96 -8.47
CA THR A 89 0.13 -4.42 -8.43
C THR A 89 0.15 -5.05 -9.82
N GLU A 90 -0.65 -4.53 -10.75
CA GLU A 90 -0.66 -4.98 -12.16
C GLU A 90 0.60 -4.54 -12.94
N LEU A 91 1.06 -3.31 -12.72
CA LEU A 91 2.22 -2.75 -13.43
C LEU A 91 3.56 -3.22 -12.84
N SER A 92 3.61 -3.48 -11.54
CA SER A 92 4.86 -3.84 -10.88
C SER A 92 5.38 -5.19 -11.33
N LYS A 93 6.64 -5.21 -11.75
CA LYS A 93 7.38 -6.44 -12.10
C LYS A 93 8.07 -7.08 -10.89
N ALA A 94 7.91 -6.50 -9.71
CA ALA A 94 8.48 -6.96 -8.45
C ALA A 94 7.41 -6.92 -7.37
N PRO A 95 7.56 -7.73 -6.30
CA PRO A 95 6.64 -7.69 -5.16
C PRO A 95 6.49 -6.29 -4.58
N VAL A 96 5.23 -5.89 -4.32
CA VAL A 96 4.90 -4.65 -3.61
C VAL A 96 4.93 -4.86 -2.10
N ILE A 97 4.94 -3.79 -1.33
CA ILE A 97 4.85 -3.83 0.13
C ILE A 97 3.73 -2.92 0.61
N ALA A 98 2.88 -3.41 1.50
CA ALA A 98 2.10 -2.56 2.39
C ALA A 98 2.90 -2.40 3.68
N SER A 99 3.60 -1.28 3.83
CA SER A 99 4.53 -1.09 4.96
C SER A 99 3.80 -0.93 6.30
N HIS A 100 2.51 -0.51 6.28
CA HIS A 100 1.69 -0.31 7.46
C HIS A 100 0.20 -0.24 7.11
N SER A 101 -0.45 -1.38 6.99
CA SER A 101 -1.90 -1.51 6.74
C SER A 101 -2.48 -2.68 7.54
N SER A 102 -3.79 -2.66 7.81
CA SER A 102 -4.49 -3.72 8.53
C SER A 102 -5.66 -4.25 7.68
N ALA A 103 -6.42 -5.24 8.15
CA ALA A 103 -7.51 -5.85 7.41
C ALA A 103 -8.81 -5.01 7.53
N ARG A 104 -9.38 -4.62 6.40
CA ARG A 104 -10.63 -3.84 6.36
C ARG A 104 -11.85 -4.64 6.83
N ALA A 105 -11.83 -5.95 6.67
CA ALA A 105 -12.89 -6.84 7.14
C ALA A 105 -13.08 -6.81 8.66
N LEU A 106 -12.02 -6.53 9.43
CA LEU A 106 -12.09 -6.43 10.89
C LEU A 106 -12.36 -4.99 11.37
N ARG A 107 -11.86 -4.01 10.62
CA ARG A 107 -12.10 -2.60 10.89
C ARG A 107 -12.28 -1.86 9.56
N ASP A 108 -13.51 -1.45 9.26
CA ASP A 108 -13.82 -0.68 8.05
C ASP A 108 -13.23 0.73 8.16
N HIS A 109 -12.06 0.88 7.53
CA HIS A 109 -11.34 2.14 7.46
C HIS A 109 -10.59 2.22 6.13
N PRO A 110 -10.58 3.38 5.41
CA PRO A 110 -9.93 3.52 4.10
C PRO A 110 -8.42 3.20 4.10
N ARG A 111 -7.76 3.28 5.27
CA ARG A 111 -6.33 2.91 5.41
C ARG A 111 -6.11 1.40 5.51
N ASN A 112 -7.15 0.62 5.76
CA ASN A 112 -7.09 -0.82 5.78
C ASN A 112 -7.36 -1.39 4.39
N VAL A 113 -6.74 -2.52 4.10
CA VAL A 113 -6.89 -3.22 2.82
C VAL A 113 -8.03 -4.23 2.91
N ASP A 114 -8.88 -4.26 1.89
CA ASP A 114 -9.95 -5.25 1.77
C ASP A 114 -9.45 -6.57 1.16
N ASP A 115 -10.31 -7.59 1.15
CA ASP A 115 -9.94 -8.94 0.71
C ASP A 115 -9.51 -8.99 -0.77
N GLU A 116 -10.08 -8.12 -1.61
CA GLU A 116 -9.71 -8.03 -3.01
C GLU A 116 -8.29 -7.46 -3.16
N GLN A 117 -7.97 -6.41 -2.41
CA GLN A 117 -6.62 -5.83 -2.35
C GLN A 117 -5.61 -6.84 -1.77
N LEU A 118 -5.99 -7.58 -0.72
CA LEU A 118 -5.18 -8.65 -0.15
C LEU A 118 -4.84 -9.73 -1.19
N ASN A 119 -5.82 -10.11 -2.02
CA ASN A 119 -5.60 -11.06 -3.11
C ASN A 119 -4.66 -10.50 -4.19
N TRP A 120 -4.80 -9.24 -4.61
CA TRP A 120 -3.87 -8.63 -5.57
C TRP A 120 -2.44 -8.62 -5.05
N ILE A 121 -2.23 -8.27 -3.75
CA ILE A 121 -0.91 -8.26 -3.13
C ILE A 121 -0.34 -9.69 -3.08
N LYS A 122 -1.17 -10.68 -2.70
CA LYS A 122 -0.79 -12.10 -2.69
C LYS A 122 -0.38 -12.58 -4.09
N GLU A 123 -1.18 -12.31 -5.13
CA GLU A 123 -0.89 -12.71 -6.51
C GLU A 123 0.38 -12.04 -7.05
N ASN A 124 0.67 -10.81 -6.64
CA ASN A 124 1.91 -10.10 -6.95
C ASN A 124 3.14 -10.66 -6.18
N GLY A 125 2.94 -11.50 -5.17
CA GLY A 125 4.00 -11.98 -4.27
C GLY A 125 4.45 -10.95 -3.24
N GLY A 126 3.64 -9.93 -2.99
CA GLY A 126 3.90 -8.83 -2.08
C GLY A 126 3.82 -9.20 -0.60
N VAL A 127 4.11 -8.23 0.25
CA VAL A 127 4.13 -8.39 1.72
C VAL A 127 3.25 -7.33 2.37
N ILE A 128 2.54 -7.73 3.43
CA ILE A 128 1.79 -6.81 4.29
C ILE A 128 2.39 -6.82 5.69
N GLN A 129 2.69 -5.64 6.19
CA GLN A 129 3.08 -5.40 7.57
C GLN A 129 1.88 -4.78 8.31
N THR A 130 1.26 -5.57 9.18
CA THR A 130 0.12 -5.11 9.98
C THR A 130 0.55 -3.98 10.90
N THR A 131 -0.22 -2.89 10.92
CA THR A 131 0.07 -1.74 11.78
C THR A 131 -0.64 -1.85 13.12
N ALA A 132 0.05 -1.49 14.20
CA ALA A 132 -0.49 -1.48 15.55
C ALA A 132 -1.14 -0.14 15.95
N LEU A 133 -1.60 0.66 14.97
CA LEU A 133 -2.28 1.92 15.25
C LEU A 133 -3.74 1.65 15.65
N GLY A 134 -4.11 1.96 16.89
CA GLY A 134 -5.34 1.50 17.52
C GLY A 134 -6.62 1.74 16.72
N PHE A 135 -6.80 2.91 16.13
CA PHE A 135 -8.03 3.21 15.36
C PHE A 135 -8.08 2.52 13.96
N PHE A 136 -7.01 1.85 13.53
CA PHE A 136 -7.03 0.93 12.39
C PHE A 136 -7.36 -0.50 12.79
N LEU A 137 -7.28 -0.82 14.10
CA LEU A 137 -7.54 -2.15 14.62
C LEU A 137 -8.99 -2.33 15.08
N THR A 138 -9.57 -1.29 15.65
CA THR A 138 -10.96 -1.35 16.19
C THR A 138 -11.61 0.04 16.16
N ASP A 139 -12.94 0.07 16.19
CA ASP A 139 -13.72 1.28 16.41
C ASP A 139 -14.13 1.48 17.89
N ARG A 140 -13.73 0.56 18.76
CA ARG A 140 -13.99 0.69 20.20
C ARG A 140 -13.12 1.81 20.79
N GLU A 141 -13.74 2.66 21.58
CA GLU A 141 -13.05 3.69 22.36
C GLU A 141 -12.72 3.18 23.77
N ASP A 142 -13.59 2.36 24.35
CA ASP A 142 -13.44 1.77 25.67
C ASP A 142 -13.89 0.30 25.70
N PRO A 143 -13.02 -0.66 26.01
CA PRO A 143 -11.57 -0.49 26.13
C PRO A 143 -10.92 -0.18 24.78
N PRO A 144 -9.80 0.57 24.77
CA PRO A 144 -9.07 0.85 23.54
C PRO A 144 -8.53 -0.41 22.89
N ALA A 145 -8.00 -0.28 21.67
CA ALA A 145 -7.33 -1.38 20.97
C ALA A 145 -6.23 -2.00 21.83
N ASN A 146 -6.13 -3.32 21.80
CA ASN A 146 -5.19 -4.11 22.59
C ASN A 146 -4.40 -5.08 21.69
N MET A 147 -3.59 -5.96 22.29
CA MET A 147 -2.76 -6.92 21.56
C MET A 147 -3.61 -7.97 20.84
N ASP A 148 -4.75 -8.37 21.38
CA ASP A 148 -5.62 -9.38 20.76
C ASP A 148 -6.20 -8.82 19.44
N ASP A 149 -6.66 -7.56 19.43
CA ASP A 149 -7.10 -6.89 18.20
C ASP A 149 -5.99 -6.87 17.14
N PHE A 150 -4.76 -6.60 17.54
CA PHE A 150 -3.63 -6.61 16.61
C PHE A 150 -3.34 -8.01 16.06
N MET A 151 -3.38 -9.03 16.92
CA MET A 151 -3.17 -10.42 16.52
C MET A 151 -4.28 -10.91 15.60
N ASP A 152 -5.54 -10.55 15.86
CA ASP A 152 -6.68 -10.90 15.00
C ASP A 152 -6.48 -10.40 13.56
N HIS A 153 -5.96 -9.19 13.38
CA HIS A 153 -5.62 -8.67 12.05
C HIS A 153 -4.50 -9.47 11.37
N ILE A 154 -3.47 -9.87 12.12
CA ILE A 154 -2.39 -10.71 11.59
C ILE A 154 -2.95 -12.07 11.18
N ASP A 155 -3.72 -12.71 12.04
CA ASP A 155 -4.30 -14.04 11.78
C ASP A 155 -5.23 -14.00 10.57
N TYR A 156 -6.09 -12.99 10.46
CA TYR A 156 -6.97 -12.80 9.33
C TYR A 156 -6.20 -12.72 8.00
N ILE A 157 -5.18 -11.87 7.96
CA ILE A 157 -4.33 -11.69 6.78
C ILE A 157 -3.59 -12.99 6.46
N CYS A 158 -2.99 -13.66 7.46
CA CYS A 158 -2.28 -14.91 7.28
C CYS A 158 -3.19 -16.02 6.71
N LEU A 159 -4.42 -16.13 7.19
CA LEU A 159 -5.39 -17.11 6.68
C LEU A 159 -5.68 -16.89 5.19
N LEU A 160 -5.86 -15.64 4.75
CA LEU A 160 -6.07 -15.33 3.33
C LEU A 160 -4.83 -15.64 2.47
N TYR A 161 -3.63 -15.38 3.00
CA TYR A 161 -2.38 -15.65 2.28
C TYR A 161 -2.08 -17.14 2.15
N THR A 162 -2.42 -17.95 3.15
CA THR A 162 -2.13 -19.39 3.18
C THR A 162 -3.25 -20.26 2.62
N SER A 163 -4.46 -19.73 2.50
CA SER A 163 -5.57 -20.45 1.83
C SER A 163 -5.26 -20.67 0.36
N PRO A 164 -5.55 -21.87 -0.20
CA PRO A 164 -5.41 -22.11 -1.64
C PRO A 164 -6.27 -21.11 -2.41
N SER A 165 -5.68 -20.47 -3.44
CA SER A 165 -6.47 -19.70 -4.39
C SER A 165 -7.49 -20.58 -5.07
N PRO A 166 -8.70 -20.08 -5.42
CA PRO A 166 -9.62 -20.84 -6.29
C PRO A 166 -8.97 -21.30 -7.60
N ARG A 167 -7.89 -20.67 -8.04
CA ARG A 167 -7.10 -21.06 -9.22
C ARG A 167 -6.18 -22.25 -8.96
N ASP A 168 -5.84 -22.53 -7.69
CA ASP A 168 -4.96 -23.65 -7.30
C ASP A 168 -5.73 -24.96 -7.14
N LEU A 169 -7.06 -24.94 -7.29
CA LEU A 169 -7.96 -26.08 -7.15
C LEU A 169 -8.33 -26.74 -8.50
N HIS A 170 -7.60 -26.44 -9.59
CA HIS A 170 -7.83 -27.02 -10.91
C HIS A 170 -6.59 -27.67 -11.50
#